data_769f7b4dbbed6056c7d3044be6141f7c
#
_entry.id   769f7b4dbbed6056c7d3044be6141f7c
#
_cell.length_a   1.000
_cell.length_b   1.000
_cell.length_c   1.000
_cell.angle_alpha   90.00
_cell.angle_beta   90.00
_cell.angle_gamma   90.00
#
_symmetry.space_group_name_H-M   'P 1'
#
loop_
_entity.id
_entity.type
_entity.pdbx_description
1 polymer ?
#
loop_
_entity_poly.entity_id
_entity_poly.type
_entity_poly.pdbx_seq_one_letter_code
_entity_poly.pdbx_strand_id
1 'polypeptide(L)'
;DATFGVKAADTARRSQQRWGSVGAGTGARAGGLQGGVGTASTTVRLPESDIEVTVGALAVANPNGSVIDPTIGLPWEPSGARLRRPPANERRALIAALTDHASLNLNTTIGVVATSARLDKAETSKMASVAHDGLARAVRPAHSMTDGDTIFGLAVGDIELSAVGRHVALNVILQAASDTFAAACTHAVLAASTIGLARAYSDICPSVYRSSR
;
A
#
# COMPACT_ATOMS: atom_id res chain seq x y z
N ASP A 1 10.32 -19.94 7.65
CA ASP A 1 11.33 -20.78 7.06
C ASP A 1 11.08 -20.96 5.55
N ALA A 2 11.97 -21.68 4.84
CA ALA A 2 11.88 -21.90 3.40
C ALA A 2 10.56 -22.56 2.95
N THR A 3 9.91 -23.33 3.81
CA THR A 3 8.66 -24.02 3.48
C THR A 3 7.51 -23.05 3.22
N PHE A 4 7.50 -21.87 3.86
CA PHE A 4 6.51 -20.83 3.57
C PHE A 4 6.64 -20.28 2.15
N GLY A 5 7.88 -20.10 1.67
CA GLY A 5 8.14 -19.66 0.28
C GLY A 5 7.64 -20.68 -0.74
N VAL A 6 7.97 -21.95 -0.55
CA VAL A 6 7.48 -23.06 -1.39
C VAL A 6 5.96 -23.07 -1.40
N LYS A 7 5.33 -23.07 -0.22
CA LYS A 7 3.86 -23.07 -0.10
C LYS A 7 3.22 -21.88 -0.78
N ALA A 8 3.82 -20.69 -0.67
CA ALA A 8 3.34 -19.48 -1.33
C ALA A 8 3.37 -19.62 -2.85
N ALA A 9 4.47 -20.15 -3.41
CA ALA A 9 4.61 -20.41 -4.84
C ALA A 9 3.58 -21.45 -5.32
N ASP A 10 3.46 -22.59 -4.64
CA ASP A 10 2.55 -23.67 -5.00
C ASP A 10 1.07 -23.28 -4.93
N THR A 11 0.73 -22.35 -4.04
CA THR A 11 -0.64 -21.88 -3.84
C THR A 11 -0.98 -20.61 -4.62
N ALA A 12 -0.02 -20.04 -5.35
CA ALA A 12 -0.26 -18.84 -6.16
C ALA A 12 -1.39 -19.06 -7.18
N ARG A 13 -2.32 -18.10 -7.27
CA ARG A 13 -3.49 -18.16 -8.16
C ARG A 13 -3.74 -16.79 -8.79
N ARG A 14 -4.40 -16.77 -9.95
CA ARG A 14 -4.92 -15.56 -10.61
C ARG A 14 -6.24 -15.06 -10.00
N SER A 15 -6.67 -15.64 -8.89
CA SER A 15 -7.90 -15.27 -8.20
C SER A 15 -7.70 -14.00 -7.36
N GLN A 16 -8.81 -13.45 -6.87
CA GLN A 16 -8.81 -12.30 -5.98
C GLN A 16 -7.90 -12.53 -4.77
N GLN A 17 -7.02 -11.58 -4.52
CA GLN A 17 -6.11 -11.60 -3.38
C GLN A 17 -6.86 -11.25 -2.09
N ARG A 18 -6.52 -11.94 -1.00
CA ARG A 18 -6.97 -11.56 0.35
C ARG A 18 -6.09 -10.46 0.88
N TRP A 19 -6.71 -9.46 1.48
CA TRP A 19 -6.04 -8.32 2.10
C TRP A 19 -6.00 -8.43 3.63
N GLY A 20 -5.26 -7.50 4.25
CA GLY A 20 -5.17 -7.35 5.70
C GLY A 20 -4.24 -8.35 6.35
N SER A 21 -4.66 -8.92 7.47
CA SER A 21 -3.83 -9.75 8.36
C SER A 21 -3.63 -11.17 7.82
N VAL A 22 -3.12 -11.31 6.60
CA VAL A 22 -2.89 -12.60 5.91
C VAL A 22 -1.44 -12.74 5.49
N GLY A 23 -0.91 -13.95 5.49
CA GLY A 23 0.46 -14.23 5.05
C GLY A 23 1.48 -13.34 5.76
N ALA A 24 2.29 -12.61 5.00
CA ALA A 24 3.27 -11.65 5.54
C ALA A 24 2.63 -10.52 6.37
N GLY A 25 1.35 -10.20 6.13
CA GLY A 25 0.61 -9.20 6.89
C GLY A 25 0.16 -9.63 8.27
N THR A 26 0.27 -10.93 8.61
CA THR A 26 -0.19 -11.45 9.92
C THR A 26 0.54 -10.81 11.10
N GLY A 27 1.85 -10.61 10.97
CA GLY A 27 2.69 -9.98 11.99
C GLY A 27 2.93 -8.49 11.78
N ALA A 28 2.36 -7.89 10.72
CA ALA A 28 2.63 -6.52 10.35
C ALA A 28 1.98 -5.51 11.31
N ARG A 29 2.70 -4.41 11.58
CA ARG A 29 2.23 -3.29 12.38
C ARG A 29 2.45 -1.97 11.64
N ALA A 30 1.49 -1.07 11.71
CA ALA A 30 1.53 0.23 11.05
C ALA A 30 1.20 1.33 12.07
N GLY A 31 2.25 1.96 12.61
CA GLY A 31 2.11 3.04 13.58
C GLY A 31 1.31 2.66 14.84
N GLY A 32 1.52 1.45 15.38
CA GLY A 32 0.79 0.95 16.56
C GLY A 32 -0.49 0.17 16.24
N LEU A 33 -1.03 0.27 15.04
CA LEU A 33 -2.16 -0.52 14.58
C LEU A 33 -1.71 -1.85 13.97
N GLN A 34 -2.65 -2.77 13.78
CA GLN A 34 -2.41 -3.93 12.94
C GLN A 34 -2.19 -3.46 11.50
N GLY A 35 -1.04 -3.82 10.93
CA GLY A 35 -0.75 -3.69 9.51
C GLY A 35 -1.29 -4.86 8.70
N GLY A 36 -0.86 -4.99 7.45
CA GLY A 36 -1.40 -6.05 6.61
C GLY A 36 -0.84 -6.08 5.20
N VAL A 37 -1.44 -6.92 4.37
CA VAL A 37 -1.26 -6.94 2.92
C VAL A 37 -2.37 -6.12 2.26
N GLY A 38 -2.01 -5.29 1.29
CA GLY A 38 -2.96 -4.58 0.44
C GLY A 38 -2.51 -4.58 -1.00
N THR A 39 -3.44 -4.50 -1.92
CA THR A 39 -3.18 -4.34 -3.36
C THR A 39 -4.05 -3.25 -3.93
N ALA A 40 -3.58 -2.65 -5.02
CA ALA A 40 -4.37 -1.74 -5.83
C ALA A 40 -3.92 -1.87 -7.29
N SER A 41 -4.77 -1.44 -8.21
CA SER A 41 -4.42 -1.36 -9.63
C SER A 41 -5.21 -0.26 -10.30
N THR A 42 -4.62 0.30 -11.34
CA THR A 42 -5.26 1.28 -12.22
C THR A 42 -4.88 1.00 -13.66
N THR A 43 -5.77 1.34 -14.59
CA THR A 43 -5.46 1.36 -16.00
C THR A 43 -5.41 2.82 -16.45
N VAL A 44 -4.31 3.20 -17.08
CA VAL A 44 -4.09 4.55 -17.59
C VAL A 44 -3.98 4.53 -19.10
N ARG A 45 -4.63 5.50 -19.75
CA ARG A 45 -4.46 5.74 -21.20
C ARG A 45 -3.21 6.59 -21.40
N LEU A 46 -2.37 6.15 -22.32
CA LEU A 46 -1.16 6.90 -22.65
C LEU A 46 -1.49 8.12 -23.53
N PRO A 47 -0.81 9.26 -23.32
CA PRO A 47 -1.03 10.45 -24.11
C PRO A 47 -0.81 10.19 -25.61
N GLU A 48 -1.61 10.86 -26.45
CA GLU A 48 -1.53 10.83 -27.91
C GLU A 48 -1.64 9.43 -28.54
N SER A 49 -2.22 8.47 -27.78
CA SER A 49 -2.44 7.10 -28.24
C SER A 49 -3.70 6.50 -27.65
N ASP A 50 -4.21 5.43 -28.28
CA ASP A 50 -5.29 4.61 -27.73
C ASP A 50 -4.76 3.45 -26.87
N ILE A 51 -3.48 3.47 -26.52
CA ILE A 51 -2.83 2.44 -25.73
C ILE A 51 -3.19 2.64 -24.26
N GLU A 52 -3.68 1.57 -23.63
CA GLU A 52 -3.93 1.50 -22.20
C GLU A 52 -2.89 0.61 -21.55
N VAL A 53 -2.37 1.08 -20.42
CA VAL A 53 -1.38 0.35 -19.62
C VAL A 53 -1.95 0.14 -18.21
N THR A 54 -1.86 -1.07 -17.71
CA THR A 54 -2.21 -1.39 -16.32
C THR A 54 -0.99 -1.23 -15.43
N VAL A 55 -1.18 -0.57 -14.29
CA VAL A 55 -0.22 -0.49 -13.21
C VAL A 55 -0.85 -1.10 -11.96
N GLY A 56 -0.16 -2.02 -11.33
CA GLY A 56 -0.59 -2.69 -10.11
C GLY A 56 0.44 -2.55 -9.00
N ALA A 57 -0.01 -2.58 -7.75
CA ALA A 57 0.86 -2.59 -6.59
C ALA A 57 0.39 -3.59 -5.54
N LEU A 58 1.35 -4.15 -4.82
CA LEU A 58 1.15 -4.91 -3.60
C LEU A 58 2.05 -4.31 -2.51
N ALA A 59 1.48 -4.07 -1.33
CA ALA A 59 2.22 -3.62 -0.16
C ALA A 59 1.99 -4.55 1.02
N VAL A 60 3.06 -4.88 1.74
CA VAL A 60 3.01 -5.41 3.10
C VAL A 60 3.32 -4.24 4.01
N ALA A 61 2.28 -3.61 4.54
CA ALA A 61 2.42 -2.39 5.33
C ALA A 61 2.78 -2.73 6.79
N ASN A 62 4.07 -2.54 7.10
CA ASN A 62 4.62 -2.71 8.46
C ASN A 62 5.52 -1.51 8.82
N PRO A 63 5.11 -0.25 8.54
CA PRO A 63 5.93 0.93 8.80
C PRO A 63 5.92 1.31 10.28
N ASN A 64 6.96 2.03 10.71
CA ASN A 64 6.98 2.71 11.99
C ASN A 64 5.91 3.82 12.06
N GLY A 65 5.72 4.55 10.97
CA GLY A 65 4.70 5.58 10.86
C GLY A 65 3.28 5.06 10.69
N SER A 66 2.32 5.95 10.88
CA SER A 66 0.89 5.64 10.75
C SER A 66 0.37 5.88 9.33
N VAL A 67 -0.50 4.99 8.87
CA VAL A 67 -1.32 5.18 7.65
C VAL A 67 -2.55 6.06 7.93
N ILE A 68 -2.92 6.19 9.20
CA ILE A 68 -4.10 6.97 9.63
C ILE A 68 -3.65 8.29 10.23
N ASP A 69 -4.24 9.40 9.77
CA ASP A 69 -4.07 10.72 10.37
C ASP A 69 -4.77 10.76 11.75
N PRO A 70 -4.01 10.90 12.86
CA PRO A 70 -4.60 10.92 14.19
C PRO A 70 -5.53 12.13 14.42
N THR A 71 -5.36 13.22 13.66
CA THR A 71 -6.13 14.46 13.83
C THR A 71 -7.58 14.29 13.36
N ILE A 72 -7.75 13.65 12.21
CA ILE A 72 -9.06 13.45 11.59
C ILE A 72 -9.59 12.03 11.74
N GLY A 73 -8.69 11.06 11.99
CA GLY A 73 -9.01 9.65 12.14
C GLY A 73 -9.28 8.93 10.82
N LEU A 74 -8.79 9.46 9.71
CA LEU A 74 -8.93 8.88 8.36
C LEU A 74 -7.54 8.62 7.76
N PRO A 75 -7.41 7.75 6.75
CA PRO A 75 -6.15 7.58 6.05
C PRO A 75 -5.61 8.90 5.47
N TRP A 76 -4.28 9.04 5.43
CA TRP A 76 -3.61 10.18 4.78
C TRP A 76 -3.93 10.24 3.29
N GLU A 77 -4.00 9.07 2.63
CA GLU A 77 -4.31 8.95 1.21
C GLU A 77 -5.68 8.29 1.00
N PRO A 78 -6.48 8.79 0.04
CA PRO A 78 -7.75 8.17 -0.30
C PRO A 78 -7.54 6.75 -0.83
N SER A 79 -8.43 5.84 -0.46
CA SER A 79 -8.42 4.44 -0.92
C SER A 79 -9.57 4.10 -1.86
N GLY A 80 -10.32 5.11 -2.32
CA GLY A 80 -11.58 4.89 -3.02
C GLY A 80 -12.75 4.43 -2.12
N ALA A 81 -12.47 4.03 -0.88
CA ALA A 81 -13.50 3.69 0.10
C ALA A 81 -14.22 4.95 0.61
N ARG A 82 -15.56 4.88 0.71
CA ARG A 82 -16.35 5.94 1.33
C ARG A 82 -16.24 5.84 2.85
N LEU A 83 -15.28 6.54 3.42
CA LEU A 83 -15.02 6.58 4.84
C LEU A 83 -15.62 7.86 5.45
N ARG A 84 -16.03 7.78 6.71
CA ARG A 84 -16.53 8.90 7.49
C ARG A 84 -15.58 9.23 8.62
N ARG A 85 -15.51 10.49 8.99
CA ARG A 85 -14.75 10.90 10.17
C ARG A 85 -15.33 10.22 11.41
N PRO A 86 -14.53 9.48 12.19
CA PRO A 86 -14.99 8.82 13.39
C PRO A 86 -15.37 9.85 14.48
N PRO A 87 -16.29 9.52 15.39
CA PRO A 87 -16.67 10.37 16.51
C PRO A 87 -15.49 10.56 17.48
N ALA A 88 -15.62 11.54 18.37
CA ALA A 88 -14.53 11.97 19.26
C ALA A 88 -14.01 10.85 20.20
N ASN A 89 -14.87 9.96 20.65
CA ASN A 89 -14.49 8.82 21.50
C ASN A 89 -13.61 7.81 20.74
N GLU A 90 -13.98 7.47 19.49
CA GLU A 90 -13.19 6.57 18.65
C GLU A 90 -11.84 7.22 18.28
N ARG A 91 -11.81 8.52 17.97
CA ARG A 91 -10.57 9.23 17.72
C ARG A 91 -9.63 9.26 18.94
N ARG A 92 -10.16 9.44 20.15
CA ARG A 92 -9.33 9.35 21.37
C ARG A 92 -8.73 7.95 21.55
N ALA A 93 -9.52 6.89 21.30
CA ALA A 93 -9.04 5.53 21.34
C ALA A 93 -7.97 5.26 20.26
N LEU A 94 -8.14 5.82 19.06
CA LEU A 94 -7.16 5.76 17.98
C LEU A 94 -5.83 6.43 18.37
N ILE A 95 -5.90 7.66 18.87
CA ILE A 95 -4.71 8.40 19.32
C ILE A 95 -3.97 7.59 20.41
N ALA A 96 -4.68 7.03 21.38
CA ALA A 96 -4.08 6.20 22.42
C ALA A 96 -3.37 4.97 21.82
N ALA A 97 -3.99 4.28 20.87
CA ALA A 97 -3.39 3.12 20.20
C ALA A 97 -2.14 3.49 19.38
N LEU A 98 -2.15 4.67 18.74
CA LEU A 98 -0.99 5.17 17.97
C LEU A 98 0.15 5.65 18.87
N THR A 99 -0.14 6.07 20.11
CA THR A 99 0.86 6.61 21.05
C THR A 99 1.50 5.52 21.90
N ASP A 100 0.80 4.43 22.20
CA ASP A 100 1.27 3.29 23.01
C ASP A 100 2.34 2.43 22.29
N HIS A 101 2.86 2.94 21.19
CA HIS A 101 3.76 2.26 20.27
C HIS A 101 5.25 2.54 20.58
N ALA A 102 5.65 2.62 21.81
CA ALA A 102 7.01 2.99 22.23
C ALA A 102 8.03 1.83 22.20
N SER A 103 7.93 0.85 21.30
CA SER A 103 8.97 -0.17 21.15
C SER A 103 9.87 0.13 19.95
N LEU A 104 11.19 0.11 20.16
CA LEU A 104 12.21 0.13 19.10
C LEU A 104 12.14 -1.16 18.27
N ASN A 105 11.07 -1.36 17.54
CA ASN A 105 10.95 -2.45 16.60
C ASN A 105 11.52 -2.03 15.25
N LEU A 106 12.30 -2.90 14.63
CA LEU A 106 12.66 -2.75 13.23
C LEU A 106 11.39 -2.95 12.41
N ASN A 107 11.04 -1.94 11.64
CA ASN A 107 9.87 -1.92 10.79
C ASN A 107 10.29 -1.92 9.31
N THR A 108 9.40 -2.26 8.43
CA THR A 108 9.72 -2.33 7.00
C THR A 108 8.43 -2.45 6.21
N THR A 109 8.21 -1.56 5.27
CA THR A 109 7.20 -1.79 4.24
C THR A 109 7.86 -2.46 3.04
N ILE A 110 7.39 -3.66 2.70
CA ILE A 110 7.86 -4.37 1.52
C ILE A 110 6.78 -4.30 0.45
N GLY A 111 7.16 -3.98 -0.78
CA GLY A 111 6.19 -3.90 -1.85
C GLY A 111 6.71 -4.27 -3.23
N VAL A 112 5.76 -4.43 -4.13
CA VAL A 112 5.99 -4.58 -5.56
C VAL A 112 5.11 -3.59 -6.29
N VAL A 113 5.67 -2.91 -7.28
CA VAL A 113 4.91 -2.18 -8.29
C VAL A 113 5.15 -2.81 -9.65
N ALA A 114 4.08 -3.10 -10.37
CA ALA A 114 4.13 -3.82 -11.64
C ALA A 114 3.40 -3.06 -12.75
N THR A 115 3.85 -3.21 -13.99
CA THR A 115 3.18 -2.64 -15.16
C THR A 115 3.12 -3.63 -16.31
N SER A 116 2.05 -3.53 -17.12
CA SER A 116 1.94 -4.24 -18.40
C SER A 116 2.81 -3.65 -19.51
N ALA A 117 3.36 -2.44 -19.32
CA ALA A 117 4.26 -1.82 -20.28
C ALA A 117 5.61 -2.56 -20.37
N ARG A 118 6.21 -2.53 -21.55
CA ARG A 118 7.59 -2.94 -21.75
C ARG A 118 8.53 -1.81 -21.34
N LEU A 119 9.18 -2.00 -20.21
CA LEU A 119 10.19 -1.10 -19.65
C LEU A 119 11.56 -1.77 -19.65
N ASP A 120 12.60 -1.00 -19.83
CA ASP A 120 13.95 -1.46 -19.57
C ASP A 120 14.26 -1.50 -18.06
N LYS A 121 15.48 -1.95 -17.72
CA LYS A 121 15.91 -2.06 -16.32
C LYS A 121 15.94 -0.69 -15.61
N ALA A 122 16.39 0.37 -16.29
CA ALA A 122 16.50 1.70 -15.69
C ALA A 122 15.10 2.32 -15.46
N GLU A 123 14.19 2.18 -16.42
CA GLU A 123 12.81 2.62 -16.35
C GLU A 123 12.04 1.88 -15.24
N THR A 124 12.21 0.55 -15.17
CA THR A 124 11.59 -0.28 -14.12
C THR A 124 12.13 0.09 -12.74
N SER A 125 13.44 0.34 -12.62
CA SER A 125 14.06 0.81 -11.38
C SER A 125 13.55 2.20 -10.99
N LYS A 126 13.38 3.10 -11.96
CA LYS A 126 12.79 4.43 -11.73
C LYS A 126 11.34 4.32 -11.25
N MET A 127 10.54 3.40 -11.81
CA MET A 127 9.16 3.15 -11.36
C MET A 127 9.12 2.69 -9.89
N ALA A 128 9.98 1.75 -9.50
CA ALA A 128 10.10 1.33 -8.11
C ALA A 128 10.52 2.48 -7.19
N SER A 129 11.47 3.32 -7.62
CA SER A 129 11.90 4.50 -6.87
C SER A 129 10.76 5.51 -6.66
N VAL A 130 9.96 5.80 -7.69
CA VAL A 130 8.83 6.75 -7.59
C VAL A 130 7.67 6.17 -6.77
N ALA A 131 7.53 4.85 -6.68
CA ALA A 131 6.54 4.24 -5.79
C ALA A 131 6.79 4.56 -4.31
N HIS A 132 8.04 4.87 -3.90
CA HIS A 132 8.35 5.38 -2.56
C HIS A 132 7.71 6.74 -2.26
N ASP A 133 7.46 7.57 -3.28
CA ASP A 133 6.71 8.82 -3.08
C ASP A 133 5.26 8.50 -2.67
N GLY A 134 4.69 7.43 -3.21
CA GLY A 134 3.38 6.90 -2.81
C GLY A 134 3.38 6.40 -1.36
N LEU A 135 4.44 5.68 -0.97
CA LEU A 135 4.61 5.26 0.43
C LEU A 135 4.69 6.48 1.36
N ALA A 136 5.50 7.48 1.02
CA ALA A 136 5.66 8.69 1.83
C ALA A 136 4.38 9.53 1.95
N ARG A 137 3.49 9.44 0.97
CA ARG A 137 2.15 10.07 1.04
C ARG A 137 1.21 9.30 1.98
N ALA A 138 1.24 7.98 1.91
CA ALA A 138 0.33 7.10 2.66
C ALA A 138 0.75 6.83 4.10
N VAL A 139 2.04 7.03 4.45
CA VAL A 139 2.62 6.72 5.76
C VAL A 139 3.33 7.94 6.32
N ARG A 140 3.04 8.29 7.59
CA ARG A 140 3.71 9.43 8.26
C ARG A 140 4.10 9.11 9.69
N PRO A 141 5.41 9.28 10.05
CA PRO A 141 6.53 9.50 9.13
C PRO A 141 6.84 8.27 8.30
N ALA A 142 7.37 8.46 7.07
CA ALA A 142 7.91 7.38 6.25
C ALA A 142 9.44 7.40 6.32
N HIS A 143 10.06 6.25 5.96
CA HIS A 143 11.52 6.14 5.82
C HIS A 143 12.30 6.59 7.06
N SER A 144 11.79 6.25 8.27
CA SER A 144 12.51 6.52 9.50
C SER A 144 13.79 5.67 9.58
N MET A 145 14.70 6.02 10.49
CA MET A 145 15.96 5.26 10.66
C MET A 145 15.77 3.79 11.06
N THR A 146 14.56 3.42 11.47
CA THR A 146 14.18 2.05 11.84
C THR A 146 13.38 1.34 10.76
N ASP A 147 13.06 2.02 9.65
CA ASP A 147 12.36 1.44 8.51
C ASP A 147 13.35 0.94 7.46
N GLY A 148 13.17 -0.31 7.01
CA GLY A 148 13.92 -0.93 5.91
C GLY A 148 13.11 -0.99 4.61
N ASP A 149 12.35 0.06 4.30
CA ASP A 149 11.38 0.08 3.20
C ASP A 149 12.00 -0.30 1.85
N THR A 150 11.39 -1.29 1.20
CA THR A 150 11.89 -1.82 -0.06
C THR A 150 10.74 -2.06 -1.04
N ILE A 151 10.84 -1.47 -2.23
CA ILE A 151 9.85 -1.65 -3.31
C ILE A 151 10.55 -2.21 -4.55
N PHE A 152 10.05 -3.33 -5.04
CA PHE A 152 10.50 -3.97 -6.26
C PHE A 152 9.68 -3.51 -7.46
N GLY A 153 10.34 -3.26 -8.59
CA GLY A 153 9.70 -2.97 -9.87
C GLY A 153 9.60 -4.22 -10.74
N LEU A 154 8.47 -4.39 -11.42
CA LEU A 154 8.24 -5.48 -12.36
C LEU A 154 7.58 -4.93 -13.64
N ALA A 155 8.20 -5.11 -14.79
CA ALA A 155 7.62 -4.83 -16.09
C ALA A 155 7.32 -6.15 -16.80
N VAL A 156 6.04 -6.43 -17.09
CA VAL A 156 5.61 -7.69 -17.74
C VAL A 156 5.96 -7.67 -19.23
N GLY A 157 5.94 -6.49 -19.86
CA GLY A 157 6.40 -6.30 -21.23
C GLY A 157 5.39 -6.64 -22.33
N ASP A 158 4.11 -6.73 -21.97
CA ASP A 158 3.05 -7.07 -22.93
C ASP A 158 2.75 -5.90 -23.91
N ILE A 159 3.00 -4.67 -23.47
CA ILE A 159 2.64 -3.46 -24.20
C ILE A 159 3.90 -2.65 -24.54
N GLU A 160 4.20 -2.53 -25.84
CA GLU A 160 5.30 -1.71 -26.34
C GLU A 160 4.98 -0.23 -26.26
N LEU A 161 5.91 0.57 -25.77
CA LEU A 161 5.79 2.03 -25.74
C LEU A 161 6.44 2.62 -26.99
N SER A 162 5.77 3.56 -27.64
CA SER A 162 6.35 4.31 -28.76
C SER A 162 7.65 5.01 -28.37
N ALA A 163 8.64 5.01 -29.24
CA ALA A 163 9.86 5.79 -29.04
C ALA A 163 9.58 7.30 -29.04
N VAL A 164 8.63 7.75 -29.89
CA VAL A 164 8.16 9.13 -29.91
C VAL A 164 7.26 9.37 -28.69
N GLY A 165 7.61 10.38 -27.89
CA GLY A 165 6.86 10.69 -26.67
C GLY A 165 7.03 9.69 -25.52
N ARG A 166 8.00 8.76 -25.59
CA ARG A 166 8.23 7.72 -24.55
C ARG A 166 8.33 8.30 -23.15
N HIS A 167 9.03 9.42 -22.97
CA HIS A 167 9.16 10.08 -21.67
C HIS A 167 7.82 10.59 -21.11
N VAL A 168 6.87 10.98 -21.95
CA VAL A 168 5.53 11.41 -21.52
C VAL A 168 4.73 10.20 -21.05
N ALA A 169 4.76 9.10 -21.82
CA ALA A 169 4.13 7.84 -21.43
C ALA A 169 4.71 7.31 -20.10
N LEU A 170 6.04 7.36 -19.94
CA LEU A 170 6.71 6.98 -18.70
C LEU A 170 6.23 7.83 -17.51
N ASN A 171 6.12 9.15 -17.65
CA ASN A 171 5.64 10.01 -16.56
C ASN A 171 4.24 9.62 -16.09
N VAL A 172 3.34 9.24 -17.00
CA VAL A 172 2.00 8.75 -16.64
C VAL A 172 2.08 7.43 -15.86
N ILE A 173 2.93 6.50 -16.29
CA ILE A 173 3.15 5.21 -15.61
C ILE A 173 3.77 5.43 -14.22
N LEU A 174 4.76 6.30 -14.09
CA LEU A 174 5.42 6.64 -12.82
C LEU A 174 4.43 7.26 -11.82
N GLN A 175 3.60 8.21 -12.29
CA GLN A 175 2.54 8.79 -11.44
C GLN A 175 1.56 7.71 -10.98
N ALA A 176 1.08 6.87 -11.91
CA ALA A 176 0.18 5.77 -11.59
C ALA A 176 0.80 4.78 -10.59
N ALA A 177 2.11 4.51 -10.68
CA ALA A 177 2.82 3.65 -9.73
C ALA A 177 2.82 4.21 -8.32
N SER A 178 3.10 5.52 -8.17
CA SER A 178 3.03 6.21 -6.88
C SER A 178 1.62 6.15 -6.28
N ASP A 179 0.60 6.51 -7.07
CA ASP A 179 -0.79 6.55 -6.61
C ASP A 179 -1.31 5.16 -6.23
N THR A 180 -0.99 4.16 -7.04
CA THR A 180 -1.41 2.78 -6.81
C THR A 180 -0.73 2.19 -5.58
N PHE A 181 0.56 2.51 -5.36
CA PHE A 181 1.26 2.04 -4.16
C PHE A 181 0.72 2.69 -2.88
N ALA A 182 0.40 3.99 -2.91
CA ALA A 182 -0.25 4.67 -1.79
C ALA A 182 -1.59 4.03 -1.43
N ALA A 183 -2.41 3.72 -2.43
CA ALA A 183 -3.69 3.02 -2.25
C ALA A 183 -3.49 1.62 -1.67
N ALA A 184 -2.49 0.86 -2.13
CA ALA A 184 -2.18 -0.47 -1.60
C ALA A 184 -1.81 -0.43 -0.12
N CYS A 185 -1.01 0.55 0.33
CA CYS A 185 -0.69 0.77 1.74
C CYS A 185 -1.94 1.06 2.57
N THR A 186 -2.84 1.88 2.06
CA THR A 186 -4.11 2.21 2.73
C THR A 186 -5.00 0.98 2.83
N HIS A 187 -5.17 0.21 1.75
CA HIS A 187 -5.95 -1.04 1.76
C HIS A 187 -5.42 -2.06 2.76
N ALA A 188 -4.10 -2.16 2.92
CA ALA A 188 -3.46 -3.06 3.87
C ALA A 188 -3.95 -2.84 5.30
N VAL A 189 -4.04 -1.59 5.74
CA VAL A 189 -4.45 -1.22 7.10
C VAL A 189 -5.97 -1.25 7.26
N LEU A 190 -6.71 -0.78 6.26
CA LEU A 190 -8.19 -0.78 6.32
C LEU A 190 -8.79 -2.19 6.34
N ALA A 191 -8.12 -3.17 5.72
CA ALA A 191 -8.56 -4.56 5.65
C ALA A 191 -7.99 -5.44 6.78
N ALA A 192 -7.16 -4.89 7.65
CA ALA A 192 -6.56 -5.64 8.74
C ALA A 192 -7.60 -6.05 9.80
N SER A 193 -7.37 -7.19 10.42
CA SER A 193 -8.12 -7.68 11.59
C SER A 193 -7.19 -7.75 12.79
N THR A 194 -7.70 -7.51 13.99
CA THR A 194 -6.93 -7.56 15.24
C THR A 194 -6.26 -8.92 15.41
N ILE A 195 -4.95 -8.91 15.70
CA ILE A 195 -4.18 -10.11 16.03
C ILE A 195 -3.39 -9.86 17.31
N GLY A 196 -3.71 -10.62 18.36
CA GLY A 196 -3.08 -10.47 19.66
C GLY A 196 -3.28 -9.07 20.24
N LEU A 197 -2.19 -8.37 20.51
CA LEU A 197 -2.20 -7.01 21.04
C LEU A 197 -2.31 -5.92 19.94
N ALA A 198 -2.08 -6.27 18.67
CA ALA A 198 -2.16 -5.33 17.56
C ALA A 198 -3.62 -5.15 17.13
N ARG A 199 -4.21 -4.03 17.50
CA ARG A 199 -5.62 -3.72 17.20
C ARG A 199 -5.79 -3.24 15.76
N ALA A 200 -6.81 -3.73 15.08
CA ALA A 200 -7.18 -3.25 13.76
C ALA A 200 -7.84 -1.86 13.84
N TYR A 201 -7.64 -1.06 12.81
CA TYR A 201 -8.31 0.24 12.67
C TYR A 201 -9.84 0.11 12.70
N SER A 202 -10.40 -0.92 12.04
CA SER A 202 -11.84 -1.21 12.01
C SER A 202 -12.45 -1.48 13.39
N ASP A 203 -11.67 -2.05 14.32
CA ASP A 203 -12.13 -2.36 15.67
C ASP A 203 -12.04 -1.15 16.61
N ILE A 204 -11.14 -0.21 16.29
CA ILE A 204 -11.00 1.05 17.04
C ILE A 204 -12.01 2.10 16.55
N CYS A 205 -12.20 2.17 15.22
CA CYS A 205 -13.03 3.15 14.55
C CYS A 205 -14.16 2.49 13.71
N PRO A 206 -15.06 1.69 14.30
CA PRO A 206 -16.09 0.98 13.54
C PRO A 206 -17.09 1.90 12.85
N SER A 207 -17.30 3.12 13.36
CA SER A 207 -18.23 4.09 12.78
C SER A 207 -17.77 4.61 11.40
N VAL A 208 -16.48 4.46 11.07
CA VAL A 208 -15.91 4.93 9.80
C VAL A 208 -16.54 4.22 8.60
N TYR A 209 -16.90 2.95 8.75
CA TYR A 209 -17.48 2.11 7.69
C TYR A 209 -19.02 2.11 7.63
N ARG A 210 -19.70 2.75 8.58
CA ARG A 210 -21.15 2.74 8.60
C ARG A 210 -21.74 3.69 7.54
N SER A 211 -22.60 3.15 6.67
CA SER A 211 -23.44 3.96 5.80
C SER A 211 -24.37 4.84 6.65
N SER A 212 -24.63 6.08 6.22
CA SER A 212 -25.82 6.81 6.74
C SER A 212 -27.05 6.02 6.33
N ARG A 213 -27.80 5.62 7.29
CA ARG A 213 -29.21 5.23 7.06
C ARG A 213 -29.99 6.45 6.60
#